data_7e187728c3ed5c15d7f7c74b8defb2d0
#
_entry.id   7e187728c3ed5c15d7f7c74b8defb2d0
#
_cell.length_a   1.000
_cell.length_b   1.000
_cell.length_c   1.000
_cell.angle_alpha   90.00
_cell.angle_beta   90.00
_cell.angle_gamma   90.00
#
_symmetry.space_group_name_H-M   'P 1'
#
loop_
_entity.id
_entity.type
_entity.pdbx_description
1 polymer ?
#
loop_
_entity_poly.entity_id
_entity_poly.type
_entity_poly.pdbx_seq_one_letter_code
_entity_poly.pdbx_strand_id
1 'polypeptide(L)'
;MRLFASLLLSAFSSVLLHAQSVPARTLNVYPGAAPGALGHADADRPTIDVYLPAANPTHTAVLVIPGGGYSKVVADREGAAPAEWLAQRGVAAFVLHYRVAPYRYPAPIADAERAMRLLRGKAADFGFSADHLGAWGFSAGGHIASILATLSDNGVPASPDPVEHASDRPDFVILAYPVISMKPQFGHADSRQHLLGPMPDPAQVALLSAEDHLTAASPPAFVFTTNDDDVVASQNSMLYVAACQRAGVPVEFHMFEHGHHGVDLAEHLPPLHLWTLLLESWMQQNQWMAPAAQ
;
A
#
# COMPACT_ATOMS: atom_id res chain seq x y z
N MET A 1 -58.28 -15.24 39.25
CA MET A 1 -57.67 -15.88 38.07
C MET A 1 -57.07 -14.76 37.22
N ARG A 2 -55.73 -14.54 37.35
CA ARG A 2 -55.02 -13.49 36.59
C ARG A 2 -54.11 -14.22 35.61
N LEU A 3 -54.38 -14.10 34.30
CA LEU A 3 -53.54 -14.56 33.22
C LEU A 3 -52.32 -13.61 33.10
N PHE A 4 -51.12 -14.16 33.22
CA PHE A 4 -49.90 -13.50 32.80
C PHE A 4 -49.62 -13.87 31.36
N ALA A 5 -49.65 -12.88 30.46
CA ALA A 5 -49.20 -13.03 29.09
C ALA A 5 -47.70 -12.71 29.04
N SER A 6 -46.86 -13.72 28.80
CA SER A 6 -45.43 -13.55 28.57
C SER A 6 -45.16 -13.17 27.13
N LEU A 7 -44.69 -11.93 26.90
CA LEU A 7 -44.20 -11.49 25.58
C LEU A 7 -42.76 -12.01 25.41
N LEU A 8 -42.57 -12.95 24.49
CA LEU A 8 -41.24 -13.35 24.00
C LEU A 8 -40.78 -12.34 22.97
N LEU A 9 -39.80 -11.52 23.34
CA LEU A 9 -39.08 -10.62 22.44
C LEU A 9 -37.97 -11.43 21.72
N SER A 10 -38.21 -11.80 20.47
CA SER A 10 -37.21 -12.42 19.60
C SER A 10 -36.24 -11.34 19.11
N ALA A 11 -35.04 -11.29 19.67
CA ALA A 11 -33.96 -10.48 19.14
C ALA A 11 -33.45 -11.11 17.83
N PHE A 12 -33.80 -10.54 16.70
CA PHE A 12 -33.15 -10.84 15.42
C PHE A 12 -31.80 -10.16 15.42
N SER A 13 -30.72 -10.91 15.68
CA SER A 13 -29.37 -10.48 15.37
C SER A 13 -29.18 -10.52 13.87
N SER A 14 -29.21 -9.34 13.23
CA SER A 14 -28.82 -9.18 11.84
C SER A 14 -27.31 -9.37 11.76
N VAL A 15 -26.88 -10.56 11.35
CA VAL A 15 -25.50 -10.77 10.89
C VAL A 15 -25.37 -10.04 9.56
N LEU A 16 -24.78 -8.86 9.57
CA LEU A 16 -24.32 -8.17 8.37
C LEU A 16 -23.22 -9.05 7.75
N LEU A 17 -23.59 -9.92 6.81
CA LEU A 17 -22.60 -10.48 5.88
C LEU A 17 -22.02 -9.28 5.13
N HIS A 18 -20.75 -8.94 5.41
CA HIS A 18 -19.98 -8.09 4.53
C HIS A 18 -19.81 -8.89 3.23
N ALA A 19 -20.58 -8.55 2.22
CA ALA A 19 -20.32 -9.01 0.87
C ALA A 19 -18.96 -8.42 0.49
N GLN A 20 -17.96 -9.27 0.28
CA GLN A 20 -16.67 -8.83 -0.29
C GLN A 20 -17.00 -8.14 -1.61
N SER A 21 -16.63 -6.88 -1.76
CA SER A 21 -16.83 -6.19 -3.02
C SER A 21 -15.86 -6.82 -4.03
N VAL A 22 -16.44 -7.24 -5.14
CA VAL A 22 -15.67 -7.77 -6.28
C VAL A 22 -15.05 -6.58 -7.00
N PRO A 23 -13.75 -6.61 -7.37
CA PRO A 23 -13.16 -5.54 -8.13
C PRO A 23 -13.95 -5.30 -9.43
N ALA A 24 -14.11 -4.05 -9.81
CA ALA A 24 -14.85 -3.68 -11.02
C ALA A 24 -14.22 -4.30 -12.29
N ARG A 25 -12.91 -4.45 -12.28
CA ARG A 25 -12.11 -5.13 -13.33
C ARG A 25 -10.69 -5.38 -12.84
N THR A 26 -9.96 -6.26 -13.53
CA THR A 26 -8.52 -6.49 -13.36
C THR A 26 -7.76 -6.04 -14.60
N LEU A 27 -6.62 -5.37 -14.41
CA LEU A 27 -5.72 -4.93 -15.48
C LEU A 27 -4.43 -5.74 -15.44
N ASN A 28 -3.88 -6.04 -16.59
CA ASN A 28 -2.50 -6.54 -16.67
C ASN A 28 -1.52 -5.36 -16.54
N VAL A 29 -0.48 -5.52 -15.74
CA VAL A 29 0.60 -4.52 -15.62
C VAL A 29 1.41 -4.42 -16.91
N TYR A 30 1.58 -5.54 -17.59
CA TYR A 30 2.24 -5.63 -18.89
C TYR A 30 1.27 -6.13 -19.96
N PRO A 31 1.38 -5.65 -21.21
CA PRO A 31 0.49 -6.09 -22.29
C PRO A 31 0.77 -7.53 -22.76
N GLY A 32 1.92 -8.09 -22.39
CA GLY A 32 2.38 -9.44 -22.69
C GLY A 32 3.06 -10.08 -21.49
N ALA A 33 4.04 -10.94 -21.72
CA ALA A 33 4.85 -11.52 -20.66
C ALA A 33 5.63 -10.41 -19.92
N ALA A 34 5.60 -10.43 -18.58
CA ALA A 34 6.39 -9.51 -17.79
C ALA A 34 7.90 -9.75 -17.99
N PRO A 35 8.73 -8.70 -17.95
CA PRO A 35 10.19 -8.87 -18.06
C PRO A 35 10.71 -9.89 -17.04
N GLY A 36 11.49 -10.87 -17.49
CA GLY A 36 12.02 -11.94 -16.65
C GLY A 36 10.98 -12.94 -16.12
N ALA A 37 9.80 -13.04 -16.77
CA ALA A 37 8.80 -14.06 -16.41
C ALA A 37 9.38 -15.47 -16.58
N LEU A 38 9.16 -16.34 -15.59
CA LEU A 38 9.65 -17.71 -15.58
C LEU A 38 8.72 -18.67 -16.34
N GLY A 39 7.49 -18.23 -16.63
CA GLY A 39 6.46 -19.01 -17.30
C GLY A 39 5.26 -18.16 -17.72
N HIS A 40 4.10 -18.79 -17.77
CA HIS A 40 2.84 -18.17 -18.20
C HIS A 40 1.69 -18.38 -17.17
N ALA A 41 2.01 -18.84 -15.97
CA ALA A 41 1.03 -18.98 -14.88
C ALA A 41 0.58 -17.60 -14.36
N ASP A 42 -0.47 -17.56 -13.57
CA ASP A 42 -0.95 -16.31 -12.98
C ASP A 42 0.12 -15.66 -12.08
N ALA A 43 0.93 -16.46 -11.39
CA ALA A 43 2.07 -15.98 -10.61
C ALA A 43 3.17 -15.27 -11.42
N ASP A 44 3.19 -15.46 -12.75
CA ASP A 44 4.14 -14.81 -13.66
C ASP A 44 3.61 -13.49 -14.26
N ARG A 45 2.33 -13.18 -13.99
CA ARG A 45 1.61 -12.03 -14.56
C ARG A 45 1.18 -11.08 -13.45
N PRO A 46 1.90 -10.00 -13.22
CA PRO A 46 1.44 -8.99 -12.26
C PRO A 46 0.19 -8.30 -12.80
N THR A 47 -0.77 -8.08 -11.89
CA THR A 47 -2.08 -7.50 -12.21
C THR A 47 -2.47 -6.42 -11.22
N ILE A 48 -3.47 -5.62 -11.57
CA ILE A 48 -4.05 -4.57 -10.73
C ILE A 48 -5.56 -4.77 -10.68
N ASP A 49 -6.11 -4.97 -9.49
CA ASP A 49 -7.55 -4.95 -9.26
C ASP A 49 -8.05 -3.53 -9.04
N VAL A 50 -9.15 -3.17 -9.69
CA VAL A 50 -9.67 -1.79 -9.74
C VAL A 50 -10.90 -1.65 -8.86
N TYR A 51 -10.85 -0.69 -7.92
CA TYR A 51 -11.94 -0.31 -7.03
C TYR A 51 -12.26 1.17 -7.24
N LEU A 52 -13.41 1.47 -7.83
CA LEU A 52 -13.80 2.83 -8.14
C LEU A 52 -14.89 3.33 -7.18
N PRO A 53 -14.77 4.55 -6.67
CA PRO A 53 -15.81 5.17 -5.88
C PRO A 53 -17.01 5.55 -6.77
N ALA A 54 -18.19 5.72 -6.16
CA ALA A 54 -19.37 6.26 -6.85
C ALA A 54 -19.15 7.71 -7.33
N ALA A 55 -18.31 8.48 -6.62
CA ALA A 55 -17.84 9.81 -6.99
C ALA A 55 -16.43 10.01 -6.43
N ASN A 56 -15.57 10.72 -7.17
CA ASN A 56 -14.20 11.06 -6.75
C ASN A 56 -14.01 12.58 -6.75
N PRO A 57 -14.50 13.28 -5.70
CA PRO A 57 -14.53 14.74 -5.68
C PRO A 57 -13.15 15.40 -5.58
N THR A 58 -12.14 14.69 -5.08
CA THR A 58 -10.75 15.17 -4.99
C THR A 58 -9.89 14.72 -6.18
N HIS A 59 -10.45 13.91 -7.08
CA HIS A 59 -9.72 13.30 -8.18
C HIS A 59 -8.46 12.57 -7.74
N THR A 60 -8.51 11.90 -6.58
CA THR A 60 -7.38 11.19 -5.97
C THR A 60 -7.47 9.70 -6.26
N ALA A 61 -6.31 9.09 -6.44
CA ALA A 61 -6.16 7.64 -6.56
C ALA A 61 -5.04 7.12 -5.66
N VAL A 62 -5.11 5.83 -5.29
CA VAL A 62 -4.10 5.16 -4.48
C VAL A 62 -3.78 3.79 -5.06
N LEU A 63 -2.50 3.51 -5.31
CA LEU A 63 -2.01 2.15 -5.52
C LEU A 63 -1.80 1.50 -4.16
N VAL A 64 -2.62 0.49 -3.85
CA VAL A 64 -2.51 -0.32 -2.63
C VAL A 64 -1.55 -1.48 -2.91
N ILE A 65 -0.53 -1.61 -2.09
CA ILE A 65 0.54 -2.59 -2.23
C ILE A 65 0.54 -3.49 -1.00
N PRO A 66 -0.09 -4.68 -1.07
CA PRO A 66 -0.19 -5.58 0.07
C PRO A 66 1.18 -6.13 0.52
N GLY A 67 1.28 -6.55 1.77
CA GLY A 67 2.43 -7.25 2.30
C GLY A 67 2.46 -8.74 1.96
N GLY A 68 3.22 -9.50 2.75
CA GLY A 68 3.39 -10.95 2.62
C GLY A 68 4.85 -11.37 2.48
N GLY A 69 5.79 -10.52 2.92
CA GLY A 69 7.21 -10.86 3.05
C GLY A 69 7.90 -11.23 1.74
N TYR A 70 7.40 -10.79 0.59
CA TYR A 70 7.86 -11.20 -0.74
C TYR A 70 7.72 -12.69 -1.05
N SER A 71 7.03 -13.47 -0.21
CA SER A 71 6.72 -14.88 -0.44
C SER A 71 5.30 -15.12 -0.93
N LYS A 72 4.41 -14.18 -0.65
CA LYS A 72 3.00 -14.15 -1.07
C LYS A 72 2.51 -12.70 -1.13
N VAL A 73 1.30 -12.50 -1.65
CA VAL A 73 0.57 -11.22 -1.60
C VAL A 73 -0.67 -11.43 -0.70
N VAL A 74 -0.81 -10.62 0.36
CA VAL A 74 -1.96 -10.65 1.29
C VAL A 74 -3.08 -9.82 0.70
N ALA A 75 -3.64 -10.26 -0.43
CA ALA A 75 -4.52 -9.48 -1.28
C ALA A 75 -5.89 -9.13 -0.65
N ASP A 76 -6.38 -9.93 0.29
CA ASP A 76 -7.68 -9.69 0.92
C ASP A 76 -7.59 -8.56 1.97
N ARG A 77 -6.86 -8.82 3.06
CA ARG A 77 -6.83 -7.95 4.24
C ARG A 77 -6.01 -6.67 4.04
N GLU A 78 -4.92 -6.76 3.27
CA GLU A 78 -4.01 -5.64 2.99
C GLU A 78 -4.15 -5.11 1.54
N GLY A 79 -5.11 -5.65 0.79
CA GLY A 79 -5.42 -5.26 -0.58
C GLY A 79 -6.87 -4.80 -0.73
N ALA A 80 -7.80 -5.76 -0.86
CA ALA A 80 -9.22 -5.49 -1.09
C ALA A 80 -9.84 -4.62 0.02
N ALA A 81 -9.62 -4.94 1.29
CA ALA A 81 -10.21 -4.18 2.40
C ALA A 81 -9.77 -2.69 2.42
N PRO A 82 -8.47 -2.34 2.31
CA PRO A 82 -8.06 -0.94 2.17
C PRO A 82 -8.59 -0.27 0.90
N ALA A 83 -8.67 -1.00 -0.22
CA ALA A 83 -9.21 -0.45 -1.47
C ALA A 83 -10.70 -0.12 -1.35
N GLU A 84 -11.47 -0.99 -0.72
CA GLU A 84 -12.89 -0.74 -0.40
C GLU A 84 -13.07 0.44 0.55
N TRP A 85 -12.22 0.52 1.58
CA TRP A 85 -12.20 1.62 2.54
C TRP A 85 -11.98 2.98 1.85
N LEU A 86 -11.05 3.03 0.88
CA LEU A 86 -10.79 4.21 0.05
C LEU A 86 -11.97 4.52 -0.88
N ALA A 87 -12.49 3.51 -1.60
CA ALA A 87 -13.58 3.71 -2.54
C ALA A 87 -14.86 4.21 -1.86
N GLN A 88 -15.18 3.72 -0.66
CA GLN A 88 -16.29 4.20 0.16
C GLN A 88 -16.14 5.67 0.56
N ARG A 89 -14.90 6.20 0.54
CA ARG A 89 -14.54 7.60 0.90
C ARG A 89 -14.26 8.49 -0.31
N GLY A 90 -14.62 8.02 -1.51
CA GLY A 90 -14.51 8.81 -2.72
C GLY A 90 -13.10 8.88 -3.31
N VAL A 91 -12.23 7.90 -3.01
CA VAL A 91 -10.88 7.79 -3.55
C VAL A 91 -10.79 6.53 -4.41
N ALA A 92 -10.32 6.66 -5.66
CA ALA A 92 -10.09 5.49 -6.52
C ALA A 92 -8.94 4.65 -5.96
N ALA A 93 -9.09 3.33 -5.95
CA ALA A 93 -8.07 2.44 -5.40
C ALA A 93 -7.73 1.30 -6.37
N PHE A 94 -6.48 0.90 -6.35
CA PHE A 94 -5.89 -0.06 -7.26
C PHE A 94 -5.02 -1.02 -6.48
N VAL A 95 -5.38 -2.31 -6.41
CA VAL A 95 -4.62 -3.32 -5.64
C VAL A 95 -3.62 -4.02 -6.54
N LEU A 96 -2.35 -3.93 -6.21
CA LEU A 96 -1.28 -4.55 -6.97
C LEU A 96 -1.05 -5.99 -6.54
N HIS A 97 -1.13 -6.91 -7.50
CA HIS A 97 -0.64 -8.28 -7.40
C HIS A 97 0.73 -8.36 -8.08
N TYR A 98 1.77 -8.04 -7.33
CA TYR A 98 3.15 -8.07 -7.82
C TYR A 98 3.74 -9.47 -7.71
N ARG A 99 4.75 -9.76 -8.52
CA ARG A 99 5.45 -11.05 -8.50
C ARG A 99 6.25 -11.20 -7.19
N VAL A 100 6.11 -12.36 -6.58
CA VAL A 100 6.79 -12.75 -5.33
C VAL A 100 7.67 -13.98 -5.55
N ALA A 101 8.36 -14.48 -4.54
CA ALA A 101 9.21 -15.66 -4.68
C ALA A 101 8.52 -16.77 -5.50
N PRO A 102 9.24 -17.40 -6.48
CA PRO A 102 10.69 -17.40 -6.64
C PRO A 102 11.30 -16.15 -7.30
N TYR A 103 10.49 -15.18 -7.69
CA TYR A 103 10.98 -13.89 -8.19
C TYR A 103 11.69 -13.09 -7.10
N ARG A 104 12.75 -12.40 -7.50
CA ARG A 104 13.58 -11.54 -6.66
C ARG A 104 13.70 -10.17 -7.28
N TYR A 105 14.40 -9.27 -6.60
CA TYR A 105 14.79 -7.99 -7.18
C TYR A 105 15.44 -8.20 -8.56
N PRO A 106 15.03 -7.43 -9.60
CA PRO A 106 14.17 -6.23 -9.50
C PRO A 106 12.66 -6.52 -9.66
N ALA A 107 12.20 -7.75 -9.96
CA ALA A 107 10.85 -8.01 -10.43
C ALA A 107 9.70 -7.41 -9.57
N PRO A 108 9.64 -7.60 -8.23
CA PRO A 108 8.56 -7.02 -7.43
C PRO A 108 8.52 -5.49 -7.46
N ILE A 109 9.69 -4.84 -7.48
CA ILE A 109 9.81 -3.38 -7.53
C ILE A 109 9.42 -2.87 -8.91
N ALA A 110 9.96 -3.49 -9.98
CA ALA A 110 9.64 -3.12 -11.36
C ALA A 110 8.15 -3.27 -11.69
N ASP A 111 7.47 -4.25 -11.10
CA ASP A 111 6.01 -4.40 -11.24
C ASP A 111 5.27 -3.21 -10.63
N ALA A 112 5.72 -2.71 -9.49
CA ALA A 112 5.11 -1.55 -8.84
C ALA A 112 5.44 -0.23 -9.56
N GLU A 113 6.68 -0.03 -10.00
CA GLU A 113 7.09 1.10 -10.85
C GLU A 113 6.22 1.15 -12.12
N ARG A 114 6.09 0.01 -12.80
CA ARG A 114 5.26 -0.11 -13.99
C ARG A 114 3.78 0.15 -13.71
N ALA A 115 3.26 -0.33 -12.58
CA ALA A 115 1.87 -0.09 -12.16
C ALA A 115 1.60 1.40 -11.94
N MET A 116 2.49 2.12 -11.26
CA MET A 116 2.38 3.58 -11.07
C MET A 116 2.35 4.32 -12.41
N ARG A 117 3.29 4.01 -13.33
CA ARG A 117 3.33 4.61 -14.68
C ARG A 117 2.05 4.33 -15.47
N LEU A 118 1.58 3.07 -15.46
CA LEU A 118 0.36 2.66 -16.16
C LEU A 118 -0.86 3.42 -15.64
N LEU A 119 -1.03 3.51 -14.32
CA LEU A 119 -2.15 4.23 -13.71
C LEU A 119 -2.06 5.73 -13.98
N ARG A 120 -0.88 6.34 -13.85
CA ARG A 120 -0.68 7.76 -14.15
C ARG A 120 -1.00 8.08 -15.61
N GLY A 121 -0.55 7.24 -16.54
CA GLY A 121 -0.87 7.38 -17.96
C GLY A 121 -2.35 7.19 -18.31
N LYS A 122 -3.11 6.50 -17.44
CA LYS A 122 -4.55 6.22 -17.59
C LYS A 122 -5.43 7.00 -16.60
N ALA A 123 -4.91 8.02 -15.95
CA ALA A 123 -5.61 8.75 -14.90
C ALA A 123 -7.01 9.24 -15.35
N ALA A 124 -7.12 9.79 -16.55
CA ALA A 124 -8.39 10.25 -17.12
C ALA A 124 -9.40 9.11 -17.34
N ASP A 125 -8.94 7.90 -17.71
CA ASP A 125 -9.80 6.72 -17.93
C ASP A 125 -10.50 6.26 -16.63
N PHE A 126 -9.91 6.61 -15.47
CA PHE A 126 -10.37 6.24 -14.13
C PHE A 126 -10.92 7.43 -13.32
N GLY A 127 -10.96 8.63 -13.90
CA GLY A 127 -11.55 9.82 -13.28
C GLY A 127 -10.73 10.39 -12.12
N PHE A 128 -9.39 10.25 -12.15
CA PHE A 128 -8.50 10.92 -11.20
C PHE A 128 -7.47 11.81 -11.90
N SER A 129 -6.75 12.64 -11.13
CA SER A 129 -5.71 13.52 -11.63
C SER A 129 -4.35 12.81 -11.63
N ALA A 130 -3.57 12.96 -12.69
CA ALA A 130 -2.26 12.32 -12.81
C ALA A 130 -1.24 12.76 -11.74
N ASP A 131 -1.47 13.89 -11.09
CA ASP A 131 -0.69 14.46 -9.98
C ASP A 131 -1.32 14.23 -8.59
N HIS A 132 -2.36 13.39 -8.50
CA HIS A 132 -3.01 12.95 -7.28
C HIS A 132 -3.01 11.41 -7.14
N LEU A 133 -1.88 10.76 -7.41
CA LEU A 133 -1.71 9.31 -7.31
C LEU A 133 -0.76 8.95 -6.17
N GLY A 134 -1.31 8.47 -5.07
CA GLY A 134 -0.56 7.98 -3.91
C GLY A 134 -0.20 6.49 -3.98
N ALA A 135 0.66 6.05 -3.06
CA ALA A 135 0.91 4.63 -2.82
C ALA A 135 0.67 4.31 -1.34
N TRP A 136 -0.05 3.22 -1.07
CA TRP A 136 -0.30 2.71 0.27
C TRP A 136 0.27 1.30 0.40
N GLY A 137 1.35 1.16 1.19
CA GLY A 137 2.03 -0.11 1.37
C GLY A 137 1.91 -0.66 2.79
N PHE A 138 1.73 -1.97 2.89
CA PHE A 138 1.67 -2.74 4.13
C PHE A 138 2.88 -3.65 4.25
N SER A 139 3.57 -3.69 5.39
CA SER A 139 4.66 -4.65 5.64
C SER A 139 5.71 -4.64 4.51
N ALA A 140 5.91 -5.75 3.79
CA ALA A 140 6.77 -5.81 2.60
C ALA A 140 6.28 -4.92 1.45
N GLY A 141 4.96 -4.71 1.31
CA GLY A 141 4.39 -3.71 0.39
C GLY A 141 4.73 -2.28 0.81
N GLY A 142 4.87 -2.04 2.11
CA GLY A 142 5.41 -0.79 2.66
C GLY A 142 6.85 -0.53 2.23
N HIS A 143 7.66 -1.59 2.12
CA HIS A 143 8.99 -1.48 1.53
C HIS A 143 8.91 -1.03 0.06
N ILE A 144 8.08 -1.68 -0.76
CA ILE A 144 7.89 -1.28 -2.16
C ILE A 144 7.45 0.19 -2.26
N ALA A 145 6.44 0.60 -1.46
CA ALA A 145 5.96 1.98 -1.45
C ALA A 145 7.07 2.98 -1.03
N SER A 146 7.92 2.61 -0.07
CA SER A 146 9.05 3.45 0.35
C SER A 146 10.14 3.55 -0.72
N ILE A 147 10.38 2.48 -1.50
CA ILE A 147 11.28 2.52 -2.66
C ILE A 147 10.73 3.43 -3.75
N LEU A 148 9.43 3.32 -4.08
CA LEU A 148 8.78 4.25 -5.02
C LEU A 148 8.90 5.72 -4.55
N ALA A 149 8.85 5.97 -3.24
CA ALA A 149 9.00 7.31 -2.68
C ALA A 149 10.42 7.87 -2.77
N THR A 150 11.44 7.03 -2.93
CA THR A 150 12.85 7.42 -2.78
C THR A 150 13.70 7.22 -4.03
N LEU A 151 13.38 6.23 -4.86
CA LEU A 151 14.16 5.86 -6.05
C LEU A 151 13.39 6.04 -7.37
N SER A 152 12.22 6.66 -7.32
CA SER A 152 11.41 6.91 -8.52
C SER A 152 12.09 7.83 -9.54
N ASP A 153 11.62 7.77 -10.77
CA ASP A 153 12.05 8.66 -11.85
C ASP A 153 10.86 9.41 -12.51
N ASN A 154 11.19 10.31 -13.41
CA ASN A 154 10.22 11.14 -14.14
C ASN A 154 9.74 10.48 -15.46
N GLY A 155 10.05 9.21 -15.68
CA GLY A 155 9.76 8.50 -16.91
C GLY A 155 10.86 8.62 -17.96
N VAL A 156 10.71 7.83 -19.01
CA VAL A 156 11.66 7.73 -20.14
C VAL A 156 10.98 8.18 -21.43
N PRO A 157 10.95 9.48 -21.76
CA PRO A 157 10.21 10.02 -22.90
C PRO A 157 10.58 9.40 -24.27
N ALA A 158 11.79 8.85 -24.40
CA ALA A 158 12.27 8.21 -25.61
C ALA A 158 11.94 6.71 -25.69
N SER A 159 11.27 6.13 -24.68
CA SER A 159 10.87 4.72 -24.69
C SER A 159 9.88 4.45 -25.81
N PRO A 160 10.01 3.31 -26.54
CA PRO A 160 9.00 2.88 -27.51
C PRO A 160 7.67 2.48 -26.84
N ASP A 161 7.67 2.22 -25.54
CA ASP A 161 6.48 1.94 -24.75
C ASP A 161 5.96 3.23 -24.11
N PRO A 162 4.77 3.74 -24.50
CA PRO A 162 4.24 5.00 -23.98
C PRO A 162 3.94 4.98 -22.48
N VAL A 163 3.79 3.80 -21.84
CA VAL A 163 3.62 3.70 -20.39
C VAL A 163 4.88 4.16 -19.66
N GLU A 164 6.06 3.92 -20.22
CA GLU A 164 7.34 4.34 -19.62
C GLU A 164 7.57 5.86 -19.71
N HIS A 165 6.73 6.62 -20.41
CA HIS A 165 6.85 8.09 -20.45
C HIS A 165 6.40 8.75 -19.16
N ALA A 166 5.54 8.08 -18.36
CA ALA A 166 5.02 8.63 -17.11
C ALA A 166 5.99 8.38 -15.95
N SER A 167 5.96 9.28 -14.96
CA SER A 167 6.67 9.09 -13.69
C SER A 167 6.04 7.99 -12.85
N ASP A 168 6.87 7.21 -12.16
CA ASP A 168 6.46 6.23 -11.15
C ASP A 168 6.45 6.81 -9.73
N ARG A 169 6.83 8.07 -9.55
CA ARG A 169 6.85 8.74 -8.25
C ARG A 169 5.43 8.89 -7.69
N PRO A 170 5.12 8.37 -6.49
CA PRO A 170 3.85 8.67 -5.84
C PRO A 170 3.81 10.14 -5.38
N ASP A 171 2.60 10.74 -5.37
CA ASP A 171 2.41 12.12 -4.92
C ASP A 171 2.31 12.20 -3.39
N PHE A 172 1.99 11.09 -2.74
CA PHE A 172 2.08 10.86 -1.30
C PHE A 172 2.22 9.36 -1.01
N VAL A 173 2.70 9.01 0.19
CA VAL A 173 2.78 7.60 0.60
C VAL A 173 2.15 7.36 1.96
N ILE A 174 1.50 6.19 2.11
CA ILE A 174 0.96 5.67 3.34
C ILE A 174 1.69 4.36 3.64
N LEU A 175 2.35 4.30 4.79
CA LEU A 175 3.20 3.18 5.18
C LEU A 175 2.66 2.56 6.48
N ALA A 176 2.04 1.39 6.38
CA ALA A 176 1.50 0.66 7.51
C ALA A 176 2.47 -0.44 7.94
N TYR A 177 2.99 -0.35 9.17
CA TYR A 177 3.98 -1.27 9.76
C TYR A 177 5.03 -1.74 8.73
N PRO A 178 5.69 -0.79 8.03
CA PRO A 178 6.46 -1.11 6.84
C PRO A 178 7.79 -1.79 7.17
N VAL A 179 8.23 -2.70 6.30
CA VAL A 179 9.66 -2.96 6.13
C VAL A 179 10.25 -1.73 5.44
N ILE A 180 11.38 -1.26 5.89
CA ILE A 180 12.10 -0.08 5.34
C ILE A 180 13.54 -0.43 5.02
N SER A 181 14.27 -0.95 6.01
CA SER A 181 15.67 -1.27 5.85
C SER A 181 15.89 -2.71 5.39
N MET A 182 16.79 -2.91 4.45
CA MET A 182 17.31 -4.23 4.08
C MET A 182 18.60 -4.59 4.86
N LYS A 183 19.09 -3.69 5.71
CA LYS A 183 20.28 -3.92 6.55
C LYS A 183 19.98 -4.98 7.62
N PRO A 184 20.94 -5.86 7.96
CA PRO A 184 20.71 -6.96 8.90
C PRO A 184 20.26 -6.53 10.30
N GLN A 185 20.60 -5.32 10.71
CA GLN A 185 20.35 -4.79 12.05
C GLN A 185 18.84 -4.56 12.32
N PHE A 186 18.09 -4.10 11.32
CA PHE A 186 16.69 -3.67 11.46
C PHE A 186 15.77 -4.30 10.41
N GLY A 187 16.36 -4.81 9.31
CA GLY A 187 15.61 -5.40 8.22
C GLY A 187 14.90 -6.69 8.62
N HIS A 188 13.67 -6.85 8.16
CA HIS A 188 12.94 -8.12 8.30
C HIS A 188 13.67 -9.22 7.48
N ALA A 189 14.23 -10.21 8.19
CA ALA A 189 15.14 -11.21 7.60
C ALA A 189 14.50 -11.99 6.44
N ASP A 190 13.23 -12.42 6.60
CA ASP A 190 12.53 -13.19 5.58
C ASP A 190 12.25 -12.36 4.33
N SER A 191 11.81 -11.10 4.48
CA SER A 191 11.63 -10.18 3.34
C SER A 191 12.94 -9.97 2.58
N ARG A 192 14.04 -9.76 3.30
CA ARG A 192 15.36 -9.62 2.67
C ARG A 192 15.77 -10.88 1.94
N GLN A 193 15.56 -12.07 2.55
CA GLN A 193 15.92 -13.34 1.93
C GLN A 193 15.09 -13.61 0.68
N HIS A 194 13.78 -13.37 0.72
CA HIS A 194 12.91 -13.59 -0.44
C HIS A 194 13.23 -12.61 -1.58
N LEU A 195 13.46 -11.33 -1.25
CA LEU A 195 13.73 -10.31 -2.25
C LEU A 195 15.15 -10.39 -2.82
N LEU A 196 16.16 -10.57 -1.97
CA LEU A 196 17.58 -10.46 -2.34
C LEU A 196 18.31 -11.81 -2.36
N GLY A 197 17.70 -12.86 -1.80
CA GLY A 197 18.33 -14.17 -1.67
C GLY A 197 19.12 -14.34 -0.38
N PRO A 198 19.70 -15.55 -0.16
CA PRO A 198 20.37 -15.90 1.09
C PRO A 198 21.73 -15.22 1.30
N MET A 199 22.35 -14.73 0.23
CA MET A 199 23.63 -14.00 0.24
C MET A 199 23.46 -12.71 -0.56
N PRO A 200 22.76 -11.70 0.00
CA PRO A 200 22.49 -10.47 -0.72
C PRO A 200 23.77 -9.67 -0.99
N ASP A 201 23.85 -9.07 -2.18
CA ASP A 201 24.90 -8.10 -2.51
C ASP A 201 24.77 -6.89 -1.57
N PRO A 202 25.85 -6.49 -0.86
CA PRO A 202 25.83 -5.30 -0.02
C PRO A 202 25.36 -4.02 -0.74
N ALA A 203 25.65 -3.88 -2.03
CA ALA A 203 25.20 -2.75 -2.84
C ALA A 203 23.68 -2.76 -3.01
N GLN A 204 23.07 -3.94 -3.22
CA GLN A 204 21.60 -4.08 -3.28
C GLN A 204 20.96 -3.82 -1.91
N VAL A 205 21.58 -4.29 -0.83
CA VAL A 205 21.11 -3.98 0.53
C VAL A 205 21.10 -2.48 0.78
N ALA A 206 22.16 -1.77 0.41
CA ALA A 206 22.23 -0.32 0.55
C ALA A 206 21.21 0.39 -0.36
N LEU A 207 21.11 -0.01 -1.63
CA LEU A 207 20.18 0.56 -2.61
C LEU A 207 18.73 0.42 -2.16
N LEU A 208 18.37 -0.72 -1.58
CA LEU A 208 17.00 -1.03 -1.19
C LEU A 208 16.71 -0.76 0.29
N SER A 209 17.54 0.05 0.96
CA SER A 209 17.29 0.59 2.30
C SER A 209 16.79 2.02 2.14
N ALA A 210 15.46 2.19 2.08
CA ALA A 210 14.81 3.44 1.69
C ALA A 210 15.21 4.64 2.58
N GLU A 211 15.53 4.40 3.86
CA GLU A 211 15.96 5.43 4.82
C GLU A 211 17.25 6.15 4.42
N ASP A 212 18.04 5.58 3.50
CA ASP A 212 19.27 6.18 3.01
C ASP A 212 19.08 7.10 1.81
N HIS A 213 17.90 7.09 1.18
CA HIS A 213 17.65 7.74 -0.12
C HIS A 213 16.63 8.88 -0.10
N LEU A 214 16.06 9.21 1.07
CA LEU A 214 15.13 10.33 1.17
C LEU A 214 15.82 11.66 0.86
N THR A 215 15.15 12.46 0.05
CA THR A 215 15.56 13.81 -0.34
C THR A 215 14.39 14.78 -0.16
N ALA A 216 14.63 16.07 -0.27
CA ALA A 216 13.57 17.08 -0.24
C ALA A 216 12.51 16.92 -1.37
N ALA A 217 12.82 16.14 -2.42
CA ALA A 217 11.89 15.81 -3.49
C ALA A 217 11.02 14.57 -3.21
N SER A 218 11.30 13.83 -2.13
CA SER A 218 10.46 12.69 -1.72
C SER A 218 9.06 13.17 -1.32
N PRO A 219 8.01 12.35 -1.57
CA PRO A 219 6.63 12.75 -1.30
C PRO A 219 6.35 12.79 0.21
N PRO A 220 5.34 13.58 0.65
CA PRO A 220 4.86 13.55 2.02
C PRO A 220 4.37 12.15 2.41
N ALA A 221 4.52 11.80 3.70
CA ALA A 221 4.27 10.46 4.18
C ALA A 221 3.36 10.43 5.41
N PHE A 222 2.47 9.43 5.48
CA PHE A 222 1.80 8.99 6.70
C PHE A 222 2.38 7.63 7.10
N VAL A 223 2.82 7.48 8.33
CA VAL A 223 3.45 6.25 8.83
C VAL A 223 2.74 5.76 10.07
N PHE A 224 2.36 4.49 10.06
CA PHE A 224 1.71 3.82 11.20
C PHE A 224 2.47 2.54 11.57
N THR A 225 2.65 2.31 12.87
CA THR A 225 3.24 1.09 13.43
C THR A 225 2.78 0.84 14.86
N THR A 226 3.08 -0.34 15.39
CA THR A 226 2.94 -0.67 16.82
C THR A 226 4.33 -0.93 17.43
N ASN A 227 4.49 -0.60 18.71
CA ASN A 227 5.79 -0.70 19.38
C ASN A 227 6.21 -2.16 19.62
N ASP A 228 5.25 -3.03 19.85
CA ASP A 228 5.44 -4.45 20.12
C ASP A 228 5.16 -5.35 18.91
N ASP A 229 5.24 -4.80 17.69
CA ASP A 229 5.25 -5.59 16.45
C ASP A 229 6.35 -6.65 16.52
N ASP A 230 5.95 -7.92 16.47
CA ASP A 230 6.82 -9.09 16.69
C ASP A 230 7.45 -9.64 15.40
N VAL A 231 7.13 -9.06 14.24
CA VAL A 231 7.62 -9.48 12.92
C VAL A 231 8.50 -8.41 12.29
N VAL A 232 7.99 -7.18 12.19
CA VAL A 232 8.75 -6.04 11.64
C VAL A 232 8.98 -5.03 12.75
N ALA A 233 10.22 -5.00 13.25
CA ALA A 233 10.57 -4.09 14.33
C ALA A 233 10.20 -2.64 14.02
N SER A 234 9.54 -1.96 14.98
CA SER A 234 9.08 -0.57 14.85
C SER A 234 10.18 0.42 14.46
N GLN A 235 11.45 0.03 14.69
CA GLN A 235 12.64 0.78 14.24
C GLN A 235 12.63 1.03 12.73
N ASN A 236 12.02 0.17 11.90
CA ASN A 236 11.87 0.44 10.47
C ASN A 236 11.11 1.75 10.24
N SER A 237 9.94 1.90 10.85
CA SER A 237 9.14 3.13 10.78
C SER A 237 9.89 4.34 11.32
N MET A 238 10.58 4.20 12.47
CA MET A 238 11.36 5.29 13.06
C MET A 238 12.54 5.72 12.18
N LEU A 239 13.21 4.78 11.48
CA LEU A 239 14.29 5.10 10.53
C LEU A 239 13.77 5.95 9.36
N TYR A 240 12.62 5.58 8.80
CA TYR A 240 12.01 6.33 7.70
C TYR A 240 11.59 7.74 8.16
N VAL A 241 10.92 7.85 9.30
CA VAL A 241 10.49 9.14 9.87
C VAL A 241 11.69 10.06 10.17
N ALA A 242 12.76 9.52 10.78
CA ALA A 242 13.97 10.27 11.02
C ALA A 242 14.67 10.74 9.73
N ALA A 243 14.58 9.92 8.67
CA ALA A 243 15.08 10.30 7.35
C ALA A 243 14.22 11.39 6.69
N CYS A 244 12.90 11.33 6.79
CA CYS A 244 12.00 12.40 6.37
C CYS A 244 12.35 13.74 7.05
N GLN A 245 12.52 13.71 8.38
CA GLN A 245 12.88 14.91 9.14
C GLN A 245 14.23 15.50 8.70
N ARG A 246 15.24 14.65 8.46
CA ARG A 246 16.54 15.12 7.94
C ARG A 246 16.46 15.74 6.55
N ALA A 247 15.59 15.18 5.71
CA ALA A 247 15.40 15.64 4.33
C ALA A 247 14.40 16.82 4.20
N GLY A 248 13.72 17.20 5.29
CA GLY A 248 12.68 18.23 5.27
C GLY A 248 11.38 17.78 4.59
N VAL A 249 11.14 16.47 4.51
CA VAL A 249 9.90 15.88 3.95
C VAL A 249 8.81 15.91 5.01
N PRO A 250 7.60 16.41 4.70
CA PRO A 250 6.46 16.35 5.62
C PRO A 250 6.13 14.89 5.96
N VAL A 251 6.01 14.58 7.26
CA VAL A 251 5.67 13.24 7.73
C VAL A 251 4.75 13.31 8.94
N GLU A 252 3.66 12.55 8.91
CA GLU A 252 2.80 12.28 10.06
C GLU A 252 3.06 10.85 10.52
N PHE A 253 3.35 10.67 11.82
CA PHE A 253 3.75 9.38 12.38
C PHE A 253 2.94 9.03 13.62
N HIS A 254 2.36 7.83 13.62
CA HIS A 254 1.61 7.26 14.73
C HIS A 254 2.17 5.91 15.13
N MET A 255 2.59 5.79 16.37
CA MET A 255 3.04 4.54 16.97
C MET A 255 2.16 4.22 18.18
N PHE A 256 1.45 3.11 18.13
CA PHE A 256 0.65 2.62 19.25
C PHE A 256 1.50 1.67 20.11
N GLU A 257 1.18 1.64 21.42
CA GLU A 257 1.95 0.82 22.36
C GLU A 257 1.83 -0.68 22.06
N HIS A 258 0.63 -1.15 21.71
CA HIS A 258 0.34 -2.56 21.52
C HIS A 258 -0.32 -2.84 20.16
N GLY A 259 0.11 -3.95 19.53
CA GLY A 259 -0.50 -4.53 18.33
C GLY A 259 0.46 -5.49 17.65
N HIS A 260 -0.03 -6.68 17.30
CA HIS A 260 0.74 -7.64 16.52
C HIS A 260 0.98 -7.14 15.10
N HIS A 261 1.91 -7.76 14.37
CA HIS A 261 2.10 -7.47 12.94
C HIS A 261 0.86 -7.83 12.11
N GLY A 262 0.58 -7.04 11.06
CA GLY A 262 -0.54 -7.33 10.15
C GLY A 262 -1.90 -7.09 10.77
N VAL A 263 -2.06 -5.99 11.51
CA VAL A 263 -3.34 -5.56 12.09
C VAL A 263 -4.32 -5.02 11.05
N ASP A 264 -3.90 -4.88 9.80
CA ASP A 264 -4.71 -4.40 8.68
C ASP A 264 -5.35 -3.03 8.99
N LEU A 265 -6.66 -2.84 8.73
CA LEU A 265 -7.40 -1.63 9.12
C LEU A 265 -7.73 -1.59 10.62
N ALA A 266 -7.46 -2.66 11.35
CA ALA A 266 -7.69 -2.80 12.81
C ALA A 266 -9.15 -2.51 13.26
N GLU A 267 -10.14 -2.71 12.39
CA GLU A 267 -11.55 -2.31 12.63
C GLU A 267 -12.13 -2.86 13.95
N HIS A 268 -11.68 -4.06 14.37
CA HIS A 268 -12.14 -4.73 15.57
C HIS A 268 -11.11 -4.75 16.71
N LEU A 269 -10.08 -3.90 16.64
CA LEU A 269 -8.96 -3.86 17.59
C LEU A 269 -8.85 -2.48 18.28
N PRO A 270 -9.71 -2.15 19.27
CA PRO A 270 -9.55 -0.93 20.03
C PRO A 270 -8.27 -0.97 20.91
N PRO A 271 -7.50 0.12 20.99
CA PRO A 271 -7.69 1.43 20.36
C PRO A 271 -7.10 1.54 18.93
N LEU A 272 -6.52 0.48 18.38
CA LEU A 272 -5.78 0.52 17.12
C LEU A 272 -6.63 1.03 15.94
N HIS A 273 -7.96 0.76 15.91
CA HIS A 273 -8.85 1.26 14.86
C HIS A 273 -8.77 2.79 14.65
N LEU A 274 -8.26 3.54 15.63
CA LEU A 274 -8.08 4.99 15.51
C LEU A 274 -7.07 5.38 14.43
N TRP A 275 -6.14 4.48 14.06
CA TRP A 275 -5.14 4.83 13.06
C TRP A 275 -5.75 5.14 11.69
N THR A 276 -6.84 4.47 11.30
CA THR A 276 -7.54 4.76 10.04
C THR A 276 -8.29 6.08 10.07
N LEU A 277 -8.79 6.51 11.24
CA LEU A 277 -9.38 7.84 11.43
C LEU A 277 -8.31 8.94 11.35
N LEU A 278 -7.12 8.69 11.88
CA LEU A 278 -5.97 9.60 11.77
C LEU A 278 -5.52 9.71 10.31
N LEU A 279 -5.46 8.58 9.59
CA LEU A 279 -5.18 8.57 8.15
C LEU A 279 -6.23 9.36 7.36
N GLU A 280 -7.51 9.16 7.64
CA GLU A 280 -8.60 9.89 7.01
C GLU A 280 -8.43 11.40 7.23
N SER A 281 -8.17 11.83 8.47
CA SER A 281 -7.91 13.22 8.82
C SER A 281 -6.72 13.80 8.04
N TRP A 282 -5.62 13.05 7.96
CA TRP A 282 -4.42 13.46 7.21
C TRP A 282 -4.69 13.61 5.72
N MET A 283 -5.41 12.67 5.11
CA MET A 283 -5.79 12.76 3.70
C MET A 283 -6.72 13.97 3.42
N GLN A 284 -7.64 14.24 4.34
CA GLN A 284 -8.54 15.41 4.23
C GLN A 284 -7.78 16.74 4.36
N GLN A 285 -6.86 16.86 5.31
CA GLN A 285 -6.02 18.06 5.49
C GLN A 285 -5.16 18.36 4.26
N ASN A 286 -4.73 17.33 3.56
CA ASN A 286 -3.93 17.45 2.33
C ASN A 286 -4.78 17.47 1.05
N GLN A 287 -6.11 17.51 1.16
CA GLN A 287 -7.06 17.56 0.03
C GLN A 287 -7.02 16.31 -0.90
N TRP A 288 -6.54 15.19 -0.38
CA TRP A 288 -6.57 13.89 -1.10
C TRP A 288 -7.84 13.08 -0.81
N MET A 289 -8.63 13.50 0.15
CA MET A 289 -9.94 12.92 0.47
C MET A 289 -10.91 14.05 0.83
N ALA A 290 -12.14 13.93 0.39
CA ALA A 290 -13.17 14.90 0.76
C ALA A 290 -13.57 14.74 2.24
N PRO A 291 -13.93 15.81 2.94
CA PRO A 291 -14.58 15.69 4.24
C PRO A 291 -15.82 14.81 4.16
N ALA A 292 -16.12 14.07 5.24
CA ALA A 292 -17.37 13.34 5.34
C ALA A 292 -18.56 14.31 5.16
N ALA A 293 -19.56 13.89 4.38
CA ALA A 293 -20.80 14.68 4.26
C ALA A 293 -21.42 14.82 5.65
N GLN A 294 -21.67 16.07 6.07
CA GLN A 294 -22.32 16.38 7.34
C GLN A 294 -23.79 15.96 7.36
#